data_ae4672e0c58750e73dd4519e6a3d7a61
#
_entry.id   ae4672e0c58750e73dd4519e6a3d7a61
#
_cell.length_a   1.000
_cell.length_b   1.000
_cell.length_c   1.000
_cell.angle_alpha   90.00
_cell.angle_beta   90.00
_cell.angle_gamma   90.00
#
_symmetry.space_group_name_H-M   'P 1'
#
loop_
_entity.id
_entity.type
_entity.pdbx_description
1 polymer ?
#
loop_
_entity_poly.entity_id
_entity_poly.type
_entity_poly.pdbx_seq_one_letter_code
_entity_poly.pdbx_strand_id
1 'polypeptide(L)'
;MTAEHDSVTPAPADEGDIKGTVFNIQRYSIQDGPGIRTTVFLKGCPLRCAWCSNPESQNAKPEVAHRDSLCIRCGRCTDVCPQKAISTDENGIFIDRQLCKSCARCVDACPQGALKMYGVTMTAAEVFQQVRKDAEFYRGSGGGVTVSGGEPLFQPDFVAALLKLCRDNGIETCIETCGLAKTDALNKVLPYLSQVLFDIKLADSNDHLKWTQAPNEAIVRNLRIVAASGIPLIIRIPLIPGINDTEDELRKIAEIVSENVEKPVKVNLLPYHKFGMGKYQMLDREYQLGELDTQTKDQLQEAKQLIESYGFECDIEG
;
A
#
# COMPACT_ATOMS: atom_id res chain seq x y z
N MET A 1 -25.12 50.69 -18.09
CA MET A 1 -25.20 49.29 -18.59
C MET A 1 -24.02 48.57 -18.05
N THR A 2 -24.17 47.91 -16.91
CA THR A 2 -23.16 47.15 -16.20
C THR A 2 -23.30 45.72 -16.65
N ALA A 3 -22.25 45.18 -17.29
CA ALA A 3 -22.17 43.78 -17.71
C ALA A 3 -21.99 42.92 -16.46
N GLU A 4 -22.97 42.08 -16.15
CA GLU A 4 -22.86 41.01 -15.17
C GLU A 4 -21.92 39.94 -15.74
N HIS A 5 -20.80 39.73 -15.06
CA HIS A 5 -19.95 38.58 -15.29
C HIS A 5 -20.64 37.34 -14.67
N ASP A 6 -21.28 36.55 -15.49
CA ASP A 6 -21.68 35.20 -15.13
C ASP A 6 -20.44 34.39 -14.77
N SER A 7 -20.24 34.16 -13.46
CA SER A 7 -19.28 33.20 -12.95
C SER A 7 -19.80 31.78 -13.25
N VAL A 8 -19.36 31.21 -14.37
CA VAL A 8 -19.59 29.79 -14.66
C VAL A 8 -18.86 28.96 -13.62
N THR A 9 -19.60 28.46 -12.64
CA THR A 9 -19.11 27.42 -11.73
C THR A 9 -18.80 26.20 -12.57
N PRO A 10 -17.56 25.66 -12.56
CA PRO A 10 -17.24 24.45 -13.33
C PRO A 10 -18.17 23.33 -12.85
N ALA A 11 -18.76 22.59 -13.80
CA ALA A 11 -19.51 21.39 -13.49
C ALA A 11 -18.68 20.46 -12.62
N PRO A 12 -19.26 19.74 -11.64
CA PRO A 12 -18.50 18.78 -10.83
C PRO A 12 -17.86 17.78 -11.79
N ALA A 13 -16.54 17.59 -11.65
CA ALA A 13 -15.82 16.58 -12.42
C ALA A 13 -16.55 15.24 -12.26
N ASP A 14 -16.78 14.53 -13.37
CA ASP A 14 -17.33 13.18 -13.30
C ASP A 14 -16.44 12.36 -12.36
N GLU A 15 -17.02 11.68 -11.36
CA GLU A 15 -16.29 10.90 -10.38
C GLU A 15 -15.29 9.93 -11.04
N GLY A 16 -15.63 9.46 -12.25
CA GLY A 16 -14.77 8.62 -13.08
C GLY A 16 -13.47 9.29 -13.53
N ASP A 17 -13.42 10.61 -13.62
CA ASP A 17 -12.26 11.38 -14.11
C ASP A 17 -11.24 11.71 -13.02
N ILE A 18 -11.55 11.41 -11.74
CA ILE A 18 -10.63 11.63 -10.63
C ILE A 18 -9.39 10.75 -10.81
N LYS A 19 -8.21 11.39 -10.75
CA LYS A 19 -6.93 10.75 -11.03
C LYS A 19 -6.20 10.34 -9.79
N GLY A 20 -5.54 9.15 -9.86
CA GLY A 20 -4.62 8.65 -8.86
C GLY A 20 -3.33 8.12 -9.49
N THR A 21 -2.30 7.98 -8.67
CA THR A 21 -1.03 7.37 -9.09
C THR A 21 -1.00 5.91 -8.65
N VAL A 22 -1.13 5.01 -9.62
CA VAL A 22 -1.14 3.56 -9.44
C VAL A 22 0.21 3.00 -9.86
N PHE A 23 0.83 2.11 -9.07
CA PHE A 23 2.09 1.51 -9.50
C PHE A 23 1.97 0.04 -9.89
N ASN A 24 0.90 -0.63 -9.46
CA ASN A 24 0.61 -2.00 -9.87
C ASN A 24 -0.90 -2.29 -9.78
N ILE A 25 -1.38 -3.20 -10.61
CA ILE A 25 -2.70 -3.83 -10.51
C ILE A 25 -2.46 -5.32 -10.60
N GLN A 26 -2.63 -6.01 -9.47
CA GLN A 26 -2.41 -7.45 -9.36
C GLN A 26 -3.75 -8.16 -9.39
N ARG A 27 -3.92 -9.03 -10.37
CA ARG A 27 -5.11 -9.85 -10.52
C ARG A 27 -4.94 -11.18 -9.78
N TYR A 28 -6.04 -11.78 -9.38
CA TYR A 28 -6.10 -13.12 -8.76
C TYR A 28 -5.33 -13.22 -7.43
N SER A 29 -5.30 -12.13 -6.65
CA SER A 29 -4.76 -12.19 -5.30
C SER A 29 -5.69 -12.97 -4.37
N ILE A 30 -5.10 -13.77 -3.47
CA ILE A 30 -5.79 -14.57 -2.46
C ILE A 30 -5.35 -14.24 -1.03
N GLN A 31 -4.46 -13.26 -0.89
CA GLN A 31 -3.90 -12.84 0.42
C GLN A 31 -4.26 -11.40 0.81
N ASP A 32 -5.03 -10.71 -0.03
CA ASP A 32 -5.40 -9.31 0.17
C ASP A 32 -6.88 -9.17 0.58
N GLY A 33 -7.36 -10.09 1.40
CA GLY A 33 -8.75 -10.18 1.89
C GLY A 33 -9.48 -11.42 1.37
N PRO A 34 -10.76 -11.60 1.76
CA PRO A 34 -11.53 -12.80 1.43
C PRO A 34 -11.73 -13.00 -0.07
N GLY A 35 -11.70 -14.25 -0.51
CA GLY A 35 -11.95 -14.64 -1.90
C GLY A 35 -10.82 -14.28 -2.87
N ILE A 36 -11.11 -14.36 -4.16
CA ILE A 36 -10.17 -13.95 -5.22
C ILE A 36 -10.34 -12.45 -5.46
N ARG A 37 -9.24 -11.71 -5.43
CA ARG A 37 -9.29 -10.25 -5.50
C ARG A 37 -8.41 -9.67 -6.62
N THR A 38 -8.76 -8.50 -7.08
CA THR A 38 -7.83 -7.64 -7.82
C THR A 38 -7.33 -6.56 -6.87
N THR A 39 -6.01 -6.53 -6.63
CA THR A 39 -5.40 -5.55 -5.74
C THR A 39 -4.82 -4.39 -6.54
N VAL A 40 -5.28 -3.19 -6.23
CA VAL A 40 -4.82 -1.93 -6.83
C VAL A 40 -3.83 -1.27 -5.88
N PHE A 41 -2.56 -1.21 -6.28
CA PHE A 41 -1.48 -0.67 -5.46
C PHE A 41 -1.20 0.79 -5.80
N LEU A 42 -1.39 1.67 -4.83
CA LEU A 42 -1.22 3.12 -4.97
C LEU A 42 0.15 3.62 -4.50
N LYS A 43 0.64 4.69 -5.10
CA LYS A 43 1.83 5.41 -4.64
C LYS A 43 1.49 6.42 -3.56
N GLY A 44 2.49 6.69 -2.72
CA GLY A 44 2.40 7.57 -1.57
C GLY A 44 2.13 6.80 -0.29
N CYS A 45 3.05 6.92 0.66
CA CYS A 45 2.89 6.39 2.01
C CYS A 45 3.50 7.39 3.00
N PRO A 46 2.82 7.72 4.09
CA PRO A 46 3.40 8.59 5.12
C PRO A 46 4.43 7.86 5.99
N LEU A 47 4.39 6.51 6.01
CA LEU A 47 5.34 5.67 6.75
C LEU A 47 6.61 5.39 5.94
N ARG A 48 7.69 5.07 6.68
CA ARG A 48 8.99 4.61 6.18
C ARG A 48 9.44 3.38 6.98
N CYS A 49 8.56 2.38 7.03
CA CYS A 49 8.83 1.15 7.78
C CYS A 49 10.15 0.53 7.32
N ALA A 50 11.03 0.16 8.27
CA ALA A 50 12.32 -0.45 7.98
C ALA A 50 12.21 -1.77 7.19
N TRP A 51 11.07 -2.46 7.31
CA TRP A 51 10.74 -3.72 6.63
C TRP A 51 9.82 -3.58 5.44
N CYS A 52 9.65 -2.38 4.87
CA CYS A 52 8.64 -2.16 3.82
C CYS A 52 8.82 -3.11 2.63
N SER A 53 7.76 -3.87 2.31
CA SER A 53 7.76 -4.80 1.17
C SER A 53 7.54 -4.10 -0.18
N ASN A 54 7.05 -2.85 -0.16
CA ASN A 54 6.74 -2.06 -1.35
C ASN A 54 7.43 -0.68 -1.33
N PRO A 55 8.79 -0.62 -1.29
CA PRO A 55 9.51 0.65 -1.26
C PRO A 55 9.20 1.56 -2.45
N GLU A 56 8.80 0.98 -3.60
CA GLU A 56 8.33 1.69 -4.78
C GLU A 56 7.04 2.49 -4.57
N SER A 57 6.30 2.19 -3.52
CA SER A 57 5.08 2.93 -3.15
C SER A 57 5.34 4.16 -2.29
N GLN A 58 6.49 4.22 -1.60
CA GLN A 58 6.75 5.24 -0.57
C GLN A 58 6.70 6.68 -1.10
N ASN A 59 7.23 6.92 -2.30
CA ASN A 59 7.16 8.21 -2.94
C ASN A 59 5.80 8.37 -3.64
N ALA A 60 5.17 9.53 -3.50
CA ALA A 60 3.90 9.83 -4.17
C ALA A 60 4.05 10.02 -5.69
N LYS A 61 5.23 10.46 -6.14
CA LYS A 61 5.52 10.70 -7.56
C LYS A 61 5.99 9.42 -8.24
N PRO A 62 5.76 9.28 -9.56
CA PRO A 62 6.37 8.21 -10.34
C PRO A 62 7.90 8.20 -10.22
N GLU A 63 8.50 7.01 -10.24
CA GLU A 63 9.94 6.80 -10.13
C GLU A 63 10.43 5.78 -11.14
N VAL A 64 11.60 6.03 -11.71
CA VAL A 64 12.30 5.05 -12.54
C VAL A 64 13.12 4.12 -11.63
N ALA A 65 12.93 2.81 -11.77
CA ALA A 65 13.76 1.79 -11.13
C ALA A 65 14.67 1.13 -12.16
N HIS A 66 15.84 0.69 -11.71
CA HIS A 66 16.83 0.01 -12.53
C HIS A 66 17.08 -1.40 -12.03
N ARG A 67 16.97 -2.39 -12.93
CA ARG A 67 17.33 -3.79 -12.66
C ARG A 67 18.67 -4.10 -13.31
N ASP A 68 19.73 -4.11 -12.51
CA ASP A 68 21.10 -4.29 -12.99
C ASP A 68 21.29 -5.63 -13.71
N SER A 69 20.67 -6.71 -13.23
CA SER A 69 20.74 -8.04 -13.83
C SER A 69 20.21 -8.14 -15.28
N LEU A 70 19.42 -7.18 -15.73
CA LEU A 70 18.95 -7.07 -17.12
C LEU A 70 19.73 -6.06 -17.95
N CYS A 71 20.61 -5.27 -17.31
CA CYS A 71 21.30 -4.17 -17.96
C CYS A 71 22.50 -4.65 -18.79
N ILE A 72 22.49 -4.42 -20.08
CA ILE A 72 23.63 -4.70 -20.99
C ILE A 72 24.57 -3.51 -21.14
N ARG A 73 24.42 -2.44 -20.35
CA ARG A 73 25.27 -1.23 -20.32
C ARG A 73 25.44 -0.54 -21.68
N CYS A 74 24.40 -0.56 -22.52
CA CYS A 74 24.45 -0.02 -23.88
C CYS A 74 24.42 1.53 -23.96
N GLY A 75 24.24 2.27 -22.87
CA GLY A 75 24.27 3.73 -22.80
C GLY A 75 23.03 4.45 -23.32
N ARG A 76 22.09 3.79 -24.01
CA ARG A 76 20.92 4.45 -24.64
C ARG A 76 20.10 5.31 -23.68
N CYS A 77 19.95 4.87 -22.42
CA CYS A 77 19.19 5.61 -21.40
C CYS A 77 19.84 6.94 -21.04
N THR A 78 21.18 7.00 -21.06
CA THR A 78 21.96 8.23 -20.84
C THR A 78 21.76 9.22 -22.00
N ASP A 79 21.84 8.71 -23.25
CA ASP A 79 21.72 9.54 -24.45
C ASP A 79 20.37 10.21 -24.61
N VAL A 80 19.29 9.51 -24.26
CA VAL A 80 17.89 10.01 -24.40
C VAL A 80 17.41 10.85 -23.21
N CYS A 81 18.20 10.94 -22.13
CA CYS A 81 17.77 11.65 -20.92
C CYS A 81 17.88 13.19 -21.10
N PRO A 82 16.75 13.93 -21.20
CA PRO A 82 16.78 15.38 -21.45
C PRO A 82 17.30 16.15 -20.23
N GLN A 83 17.22 15.56 -19.04
CA GLN A 83 17.70 16.15 -17.78
C GLN A 83 19.14 15.73 -17.45
N LYS A 84 19.76 14.87 -18.26
CA LYS A 84 21.07 14.26 -17.95
C LYS A 84 21.13 13.66 -16.53
N ALA A 85 19.98 13.12 -16.09
CA ALA A 85 19.81 12.54 -14.76
C ALA A 85 20.33 11.09 -14.67
N ILE A 86 20.84 10.51 -15.75
CA ILE A 86 21.36 9.15 -15.77
C ILE A 86 22.83 9.21 -16.12
N SER A 87 23.66 8.59 -15.30
CA SER A 87 25.08 8.36 -15.54
C SER A 87 25.39 6.86 -15.47
N THR A 88 26.50 6.46 -16.06
CA THR A 88 27.00 5.08 -16.04
C THR A 88 28.45 5.08 -15.62
N ASP A 89 28.82 4.17 -14.73
CA ASP A 89 30.21 3.91 -14.35
C ASP A 89 30.49 2.40 -14.32
N GLU A 90 31.62 2.01 -13.74
CA GLU A 90 32.00 0.60 -13.58
C GLU A 90 31.04 -0.20 -12.68
N ASN A 91 30.33 0.47 -11.76
CA ASN A 91 29.38 -0.13 -10.85
C ASN A 91 27.97 -0.25 -11.43
N GLY A 92 27.67 0.41 -12.56
CA GLY A 92 26.38 0.31 -13.23
C GLY A 92 25.76 1.63 -13.65
N ILE A 93 24.43 1.70 -13.55
CA ILE A 93 23.64 2.90 -13.87
C ILE A 93 23.25 3.58 -12.56
N PHE A 94 23.52 4.87 -12.49
CA PHE A 94 23.05 5.74 -11.42
C PHE A 94 21.99 6.72 -11.94
N ILE A 95 20.90 6.91 -11.18
CA ILE A 95 19.82 7.84 -11.51
C ILE A 95 19.76 8.94 -10.46
N ASP A 96 20.15 10.15 -10.83
CA ASP A 96 19.98 11.32 -9.98
C ASP A 96 18.48 11.62 -9.80
N ARG A 97 17.96 11.32 -8.61
CA ARG A 97 16.56 11.49 -8.27
C ARG A 97 16.11 12.94 -8.16
N GLN A 98 17.04 13.89 -7.97
CA GLN A 98 16.73 15.32 -7.91
C GLN A 98 16.54 15.90 -9.33
N LEU A 99 17.33 15.45 -10.27
CA LEU A 99 17.25 15.86 -11.67
C LEU A 99 16.16 15.12 -12.44
N CYS A 100 15.87 13.88 -12.10
CA CYS A 100 14.92 13.02 -12.81
C CYS A 100 13.49 13.58 -12.74
N LYS A 101 12.87 13.79 -13.91
CA LYS A 101 11.46 14.23 -14.04
C LYS A 101 10.50 13.10 -14.35
N SER A 102 10.93 11.84 -14.24
CA SER A 102 10.11 10.64 -14.47
C SER A 102 9.37 10.65 -15.82
N CYS A 103 10.04 11.13 -16.87
CA CYS A 103 9.45 11.29 -18.20
C CYS A 103 9.38 10.00 -19.03
N ALA A 104 9.82 8.89 -18.52
CA ALA A 104 9.85 7.54 -19.10
C ALA A 104 10.75 7.34 -20.34
N ARG A 105 11.35 8.37 -20.96
CA ARG A 105 12.16 8.22 -22.20
C ARG A 105 13.24 7.15 -22.08
N CYS A 106 13.91 7.05 -20.93
CA CYS A 106 14.93 6.04 -20.68
C CYS A 106 14.34 4.62 -20.57
N VAL A 107 13.10 4.49 -20.07
CA VAL A 107 12.35 3.23 -20.01
C VAL A 107 12.03 2.77 -21.42
N ASP A 108 11.47 3.66 -22.26
CA ASP A 108 11.09 3.36 -23.64
C ASP A 108 12.30 3.02 -24.53
N ALA A 109 13.45 3.66 -24.25
CA ALA A 109 14.70 3.42 -25.00
C ALA A 109 15.44 2.16 -24.56
N CYS A 110 15.07 1.52 -23.45
CA CYS A 110 15.79 0.37 -22.91
C CYS A 110 15.40 -0.93 -23.61
N PRO A 111 16.28 -1.54 -24.46
CA PRO A 111 15.94 -2.71 -25.26
C PRO A 111 15.74 -3.97 -24.42
N GLN A 112 16.32 -4.01 -23.21
CA GLN A 112 16.24 -5.15 -22.29
C GLN A 112 15.18 -4.98 -21.19
N GLY A 113 14.45 -3.84 -21.16
CA GLY A 113 13.52 -3.56 -20.08
C GLY A 113 14.19 -3.49 -18.69
N ALA A 114 15.49 -3.17 -18.65
CA ALA A 114 16.22 -3.01 -17.39
C ALA A 114 15.77 -1.78 -16.59
N LEU A 115 15.13 -0.82 -17.23
CA LEU A 115 14.50 0.34 -16.58
C LEU A 115 12.98 0.17 -16.57
N LYS A 116 12.36 0.42 -15.43
CA LYS A 116 10.91 0.34 -15.24
C LYS A 116 10.39 1.58 -14.55
N MET A 117 9.26 2.10 -15.03
CA MET A 117 8.54 3.16 -14.33
C MET A 117 7.62 2.56 -13.26
N TYR A 118 7.74 2.99 -12.01
CA TYR A 118 6.78 2.76 -10.96
C TYR A 118 5.92 3.99 -10.75
N GLY A 119 4.65 3.85 -11.03
CA GLY A 119 3.65 4.89 -10.94
C GLY A 119 3.20 5.41 -12.30
N VAL A 120 1.92 5.25 -12.56
CA VAL A 120 1.21 5.79 -13.73
C VAL A 120 0.00 6.53 -13.22
N THR A 121 -0.24 7.73 -13.73
CA THR A 121 -1.48 8.45 -13.42
C THR A 121 -2.62 7.84 -14.22
N MET A 122 -3.64 7.36 -13.52
CA MET A 122 -4.84 6.76 -14.09
C MET A 122 -6.08 7.41 -13.49
N THR A 123 -7.15 7.48 -14.28
CA THR A 123 -8.47 7.86 -13.76
C THR A 123 -9.13 6.69 -13.01
N ALA A 124 -10.05 6.97 -12.11
CA ALA A 124 -10.83 5.94 -11.41
C ALA A 124 -11.58 5.04 -12.41
N ALA A 125 -12.11 5.60 -13.49
CA ALA A 125 -12.75 4.84 -14.56
C ALA A 125 -11.79 3.89 -15.28
N GLU A 126 -10.57 4.32 -15.61
CA GLU A 126 -9.57 3.46 -16.25
C GLU A 126 -9.18 2.28 -15.34
N VAL A 127 -8.99 2.51 -14.05
CA VAL A 127 -8.70 1.45 -13.09
C VAL A 127 -9.90 0.52 -12.92
N PHE A 128 -11.10 1.06 -12.81
CA PHE A 128 -12.33 0.26 -12.74
C PHE A 128 -12.48 -0.67 -13.96
N GLN A 129 -12.13 -0.20 -15.18
CA GLN A 129 -12.15 -1.06 -16.37
C GLN A 129 -11.17 -2.26 -16.26
N GLN A 130 -10.09 -2.14 -15.50
CA GLN A 130 -9.20 -3.29 -15.25
C GLN A 130 -9.81 -4.23 -14.19
N VAL A 131 -10.31 -3.67 -13.09
CA VAL A 131 -10.92 -4.41 -11.99
C VAL A 131 -12.11 -5.25 -12.48
N ARG A 132 -13.02 -4.66 -13.24
CA ARG A 132 -14.25 -5.35 -13.71
C ARG A 132 -14.01 -6.56 -14.60
N LYS A 133 -12.80 -6.72 -15.17
CA LYS A 133 -12.47 -7.90 -16.00
C LYS A 133 -12.50 -9.21 -15.19
N ASP A 134 -12.38 -9.13 -13.87
CA ASP A 134 -12.36 -10.27 -12.97
C ASP A 134 -13.69 -10.50 -12.24
N ALA A 135 -14.75 -9.80 -12.62
CA ALA A 135 -16.06 -9.83 -11.92
C ALA A 135 -16.66 -11.24 -11.75
N GLU A 136 -16.40 -12.16 -12.69
CA GLU A 136 -16.86 -13.55 -12.57
C GLU A 136 -16.16 -14.30 -11.46
N PHE A 137 -14.84 -14.07 -11.28
CA PHE A 137 -14.08 -14.68 -10.20
C PHE A 137 -14.51 -14.14 -8.83
N TYR A 138 -14.85 -12.85 -8.74
CA TYR A 138 -15.36 -12.26 -7.50
C TYR A 138 -16.65 -12.91 -7.07
N ARG A 139 -17.62 -13.06 -7.98
CA ARG A 139 -18.92 -13.68 -7.69
C ARG A 139 -18.80 -15.13 -7.24
N GLY A 140 -17.87 -15.88 -7.84
CA GLY A 140 -17.64 -17.28 -7.51
C GLY A 140 -16.92 -17.52 -6.17
N SER A 141 -16.14 -16.54 -5.70
CA SER A 141 -15.30 -16.69 -4.51
C SER A 141 -15.70 -15.82 -3.31
N GLY A 142 -16.66 -14.91 -3.48
CA GLY A 142 -16.94 -13.86 -2.49
C GLY A 142 -15.84 -12.80 -2.40
N GLY A 143 -15.02 -12.67 -3.45
CA GLY A 143 -13.95 -11.69 -3.54
C GLY A 143 -14.38 -10.36 -4.14
N GLY A 144 -13.40 -9.55 -4.56
CA GLY A 144 -13.66 -8.21 -5.11
C GLY A 144 -12.40 -7.41 -5.40
N VAL A 145 -12.43 -6.12 -5.14
CA VAL A 145 -11.28 -5.23 -5.26
C VAL A 145 -10.69 -4.95 -3.88
N THR A 146 -9.36 -4.93 -3.79
CA THR A 146 -8.64 -4.37 -2.64
C THR A 146 -7.79 -3.19 -3.10
N VAL A 147 -7.90 -2.06 -2.43
CA VAL A 147 -7.00 -0.93 -2.63
C VAL A 147 -5.94 -0.95 -1.55
N SER A 148 -4.67 -1.02 -1.96
CA SER A 148 -3.48 -1.18 -1.13
C SER A 148 -2.32 -0.37 -1.71
N GLY A 149 -1.08 -0.76 -1.43
CA GLY A 149 0.14 -0.21 -2.05
C GLY A 149 1.06 0.48 -1.07
N GLY A 150 1.05 1.83 -1.06
CA GLY A 150 1.60 2.64 0.02
C GLY A 150 0.57 2.78 1.14
N GLU A 151 -0.06 3.94 1.22
CA GLU A 151 -1.24 4.16 2.06
C GLU A 151 -2.37 4.68 1.16
N PRO A 152 -3.45 3.93 0.97
CA PRO A 152 -4.56 4.36 0.13
C PRO A 152 -5.19 5.69 0.55
N LEU A 153 -5.26 5.96 1.86
CA LEU A 153 -5.78 7.20 2.41
C LEU A 153 -4.88 8.43 2.11
N PHE A 154 -3.74 8.21 1.46
CA PHE A 154 -2.92 9.29 0.90
C PHE A 154 -3.55 9.90 -0.36
N GLN A 155 -4.41 9.14 -1.08
CA GLN A 155 -5.14 9.55 -2.27
C GLN A 155 -6.67 9.37 -2.09
N PRO A 156 -7.30 9.97 -1.05
CA PRO A 156 -8.65 9.59 -0.61
C PRO A 156 -9.74 9.89 -1.64
N ASP A 157 -9.59 10.93 -2.45
CA ASP A 157 -10.58 11.28 -3.49
C ASP A 157 -10.61 10.21 -4.60
N PHE A 158 -9.44 9.77 -5.04
CA PHE A 158 -9.31 8.72 -6.03
C PHE A 158 -9.84 7.37 -5.50
N VAL A 159 -9.47 7.03 -4.26
CA VAL A 159 -9.93 5.78 -3.62
C VAL A 159 -11.44 5.77 -3.48
N ALA A 160 -12.04 6.85 -2.98
CA ALA A 160 -13.49 6.96 -2.84
C ALA A 160 -14.21 6.82 -4.19
N ALA A 161 -13.72 7.48 -5.25
CA ALA A 161 -14.29 7.40 -6.59
C ALA A 161 -14.20 5.97 -7.17
N LEU A 162 -13.03 5.31 -7.05
CA LEU A 162 -12.84 3.94 -7.51
C LEU A 162 -13.76 2.95 -6.77
N LEU A 163 -13.78 3.03 -5.44
CA LEU A 163 -14.60 2.12 -4.62
C LEU A 163 -16.09 2.34 -4.87
N LYS A 164 -16.52 3.59 -5.06
CA LYS A 164 -17.91 3.90 -5.44
C LYS A 164 -18.28 3.25 -6.77
N LEU A 165 -17.44 3.38 -7.80
CA LEU A 165 -17.65 2.71 -9.09
C LEU A 165 -17.74 1.19 -8.95
N CYS A 166 -16.88 0.60 -8.13
CA CYS A 166 -16.90 -0.85 -7.87
C CYS A 166 -18.21 -1.27 -7.17
N ARG A 167 -18.60 -0.57 -6.11
CA ARG A 167 -19.81 -0.86 -5.33
C ARG A 167 -21.09 -0.70 -6.17
N ASP A 168 -21.19 0.36 -6.95
CA ASP A 168 -22.33 0.62 -7.84
C ASP A 168 -22.49 -0.46 -8.92
N ASN A 169 -21.42 -1.23 -9.19
CA ASN A 169 -21.42 -2.36 -10.11
C ASN A 169 -21.40 -3.75 -9.39
N GLY A 170 -21.73 -3.78 -8.09
CA GLY A 170 -21.85 -5.03 -7.33
C GLY A 170 -20.54 -5.76 -7.08
N ILE A 171 -19.39 -5.04 -7.10
CA ILE A 171 -18.07 -5.56 -6.75
C ILE A 171 -17.81 -5.23 -5.30
N GLU A 172 -17.47 -6.26 -4.51
CA GLU A 172 -17.10 -6.12 -3.09
C GLU A 172 -15.78 -5.33 -2.98
N THR A 173 -15.70 -4.46 -1.97
CA THR A 173 -14.64 -3.46 -1.85
C THR A 173 -13.91 -3.60 -0.53
N CYS A 174 -12.59 -3.59 -0.59
CA CYS A 174 -11.70 -3.68 0.56
C CYS A 174 -10.61 -2.60 0.49
N ILE A 175 -10.15 -2.15 1.64
CA ILE A 175 -8.96 -1.33 1.78
C ILE A 175 -7.96 -2.02 2.70
N GLU A 176 -6.68 -1.98 2.34
CA GLU A 176 -5.58 -2.32 3.22
C GLU A 176 -4.88 -1.02 3.63
N THR A 177 -4.90 -0.69 4.93
CA THR A 177 -4.43 0.59 5.43
C THR A 177 -3.64 0.45 6.72
N CYS A 178 -2.60 1.27 6.87
CA CYS A 178 -1.93 1.47 8.16
C CYS A 178 -2.67 2.49 9.06
N GLY A 179 -3.72 3.11 8.58
CA GLY A 179 -4.52 4.08 9.32
C GLY A 179 -3.86 5.43 9.56
N LEU A 180 -2.63 5.68 9.11
CA LEU A 180 -1.98 6.99 9.29
C LEU A 180 -2.47 7.99 8.24
N ALA A 181 -3.60 8.62 8.53
CA ALA A 181 -4.23 9.62 7.68
C ALA A 181 -4.99 10.65 8.51
N LYS A 182 -5.39 11.75 7.87
CA LYS A 182 -6.38 12.65 8.44
C LYS A 182 -7.74 11.93 8.54
N THR A 183 -8.46 12.15 9.62
CA THR A 183 -9.80 11.55 9.82
C THR A 183 -10.76 11.84 8.65
N ASP A 184 -10.71 13.04 8.07
CA ASP A 184 -11.54 13.40 6.92
C ASP A 184 -11.25 12.53 5.68
N ALA A 185 -9.98 12.12 5.48
CA ALA A 185 -9.62 11.21 4.39
C ALA A 185 -10.23 9.82 4.60
N LEU A 186 -10.19 9.30 5.84
CA LEU A 186 -10.83 8.05 6.21
C LEU A 186 -12.36 8.13 6.03
N ASN A 187 -13.00 9.16 6.57
CA ASN A 187 -14.45 9.35 6.49
C ASN A 187 -14.97 9.46 5.04
N LYS A 188 -14.14 9.96 4.12
CA LYS A 188 -14.48 10.03 2.69
C LYS A 188 -14.55 8.65 2.04
N VAL A 189 -13.73 7.70 2.49
CA VAL A 189 -13.60 6.36 1.90
C VAL A 189 -14.54 5.35 2.57
N LEU A 190 -14.74 5.43 3.88
CA LEU A 190 -15.55 4.49 4.68
C LEU A 190 -16.92 4.14 4.08
N PRO A 191 -17.73 5.08 3.54
CA PRO A 191 -19.06 4.76 3.02
C PRO A 191 -19.07 3.74 1.87
N TYR A 192 -17.94 3.55 1.22
CA TYR A 192 -17.79 2.69 0.04
C TYR A 192 -17.10 1.36 0.33
N LEU A 193 -16.78 1.06 1.60
CA LEU A 193 -16.08 -0.16 1.99
C LEU A 193 -17.03 -1.25 2.43
N SER A 194 -16.77 -2.47 1.99
CA SER A 194 -17.37 -3.71 2.48
C SER A 194 -16.50 -4.38 3.54
N GLN A 195 -15.19 -4.10 3.53
CA GLN A 195 -14.21 -4.66 4.45
C GLN A 195 -13.01 -3.74 4.65
N VAL A 196 -12.37 -3.82 5.82
CA VAL A 196 -11.11 -3.14 6.14
C VAL A 196 -10.08 -4.16 6.62
N LEU A 197 -8.89 -4.14 6.02
CA LEU A 197 -7.67 -4.76 6.55
C LEU A 197 -6.87 -3.65 7.20
N PHE A 198 -6.69 -3.70 8.51
CA PHE A 198 -6.07 -2.62 9.26
C PHE A 198 -4.77 -3.08 9.91
N ASP A 199 -3.66 -2.48 9.50
CA ASP A 199 -2.33 -2.84 10.00
C ASP A 199 -2.01 -2.16 11.32
N ILE A 200 -1.69 -2.95 12.35
CA ILE A 200 -1.06 -2.48 13.58
C ILE A 200 0.37 -3.00 13.60
N LYS A 201 1.33 -2.07 13.59
CA LYS A 201 2.74 -2.43 13.39
C LYS A 201 3.51 -2.51 14.71
N LEU A 202 3.24 -1.58 15.62
CA LEU A 202 3.85 -1.49 16.96
C LEU A 202 2.88 -0.80 17.91
N ALA A 203 2.89 -1.20 19.16
CA ALA A 203 2.04 -0.65 20.21
C ALA A 203 2.62 0.64 20.82
N ASP A 204 3.92 0.63 21.16
CA ASP A 204 4.58 1.81 21.71
C ASP A 204 4.82 2.87 20.63
N SER A 205 4.42 4.14 20.91
CA SER A 205 4.51 5.24 19.96
C SER A 205 5.94 5.65 19.62
N ASN A 206 6.88 5.53 20.57
CA ASN A 206 8.29 5.85 20.33
C ASN A 206 8.96 4.77 19.49
N ASP A 207 8.66 3.50 19.76
CA ASP A 207 9.14 2.39 18.94
C ASP A 207 8.51 2.44 17.53
N HIS A 208 7.22 2.79 17.43
CA HIS A 208 6.59 3.01 16.15
C HIS A 208 7.27 4.14 15.37
N LEU A 209 7.56 5.29 16.03
CA LEU A 209 8.31 6.39 15.41
C LEU A 209 9.72 5.95 14.98
N LYS A 210 10.42 5.20 15.81
CA LYS A 210 11.77 4.68 15.50
C LYS A 210 11.79 3.82 14.24
N TRP A 211 10.83 2.90 14.10
CA TRP A 211 10.85 1.88 13.07
C TRP A 211 10.04 2.22 11.81
N THR A 212 9.12 3.18 11.91
CA THR A 212 8.24 3.57 10.78
C THR A 212 8.33 5.05 10.41
N GLN A 213 9.10 5.84 11.18
CA GLN A 213 9.26 7.29 11.05
C GLN A 213 7.97 8.10 11.29
N ALA A 214 7.01 7.54 12.01
CA ALA A 214 5.82 8.26 12.46
C ALA A 214 5.31 7.69 13.79
N PRO A 215 4.69 8.50 14.66
CA PRO A 215 4.01 8.03 15.86
C PRO A 215 2.66 7.35 15.51
N ASN A 216 2.07 6.59 16.45
CA ASN A 216 0.88 5.77 16.18
C ASN A 216 -0.45 6.34 16.70
N GLU A 217 -0.48 7.49 17.37
CA GLU A 217 -1.72 8.05 17.97
C GLU A 217 -2.83 8.30 16.95
N ALA A 218 -2.46 8.74 15.74
CA ALA A 218 -3.42 8.94 14.67
C ALA A 218 -3.95 7.59 14.13
N ILE A 219 -3.12 6.57 14.15
CA ILE A 219 -3.47 5.20 13.74
C ILE A 219 -4.51 4.63 14.71
N VAL A 220 -4.23 4.68 16.02
CA VAL A 220 -5.15 4.19 17.07
C VAL A 220 -6.47 4.96 17.05
N ARG A 221 -6.44 6.29 16.84
CA ARG A 221 -7.66 7.08 16.69
C ARG A 221 -8.50 6.63 15.49
N ASN A 222 -7.86 6.40 14.34
CA ASN A 222 -8.56 5.95 13.13
C ASN A 222 -9.04 4.49 13.24
N LEU A 223 -8.34 3.63 13.99
CA LEU A 223 -8.83 2.29 14.33
C LEU A 223 -10.18 2.36 15.05
N ARG A 224 -10.33 3.24 16.04
CA ARG A 224 -11.62 3.44 16.76
C ARG A 224 -12.75 3.83 15.81
N ILE A 225 -12.46 4.71 14.86
CA ILE A 225 -13.45 5.16 13.87
C ILE A 225 -13.88 4.00 12.96
N VAL A 226 -12.91 3.21 12.48
CA VAL A 226 -13.21 2.02 11.66
C VAL A 226 -14.02 1.01 12.47
N ALA A 227 -13.63 0.71 13.70
CA ALA A 227 -14.35 -0.22 14.56
C ALA A 227 -15.80 0.23 14.82
N ALA A 228 -16.00 1.53 15.09
CA ALA A 228 -17.32 2.11 15.32
C ALA A 228 -18.20 2.16 14.05
N SER A 229 -17.62 2.07 12.84
CA SER A 229 -18.37 2.10 11.59
C SER A 229 -19.24 0.86 11.36
N GLY A 230 -18.93 -0.26 12.04
CA GLY A 230 -19.59 -1.55 11.86
C GLY A 230 -19.21 -2.30 10.57
N ILE A 231 -18.27 -1.76 9.79
CA ILE A 231 -17.72 -2.45 8.62
C ILE A 231 -16.88 -3.66 9.11
N PRO A 232 -16.96 -4.83 8.48
CA PRO A 232 -16.09 -5.96 8.77
C PRO A 232 -14.62 -5.56 8.80
N LEU A 233 -13.94 -5.89 9.90
CA LEU A 233 -12.57 -5.48 10.18
C LEU A 233 -11.69 -6.72 10.41
N ILE A 234 -10.54 -6.76 9.78
CA ILE A 234 -9.45 -7.69 10.08
C ILE A 234 -8.25 -6.89 10.51
N ILE A 235 -7.71 -7.17 11.69
CA ILE A 235 -6.43 -6.60 12.13
C ILE A 235 -5.29 -7.41 11.53
N ARG A 236 -4.29 -6.72 10.99
CA ARG A 236 -3.08 -7.34 10.43
C ARG A 236 -1.86 -6.89 11.22
N ILE A 237 -1.05 -7.86 11.62
CA ILE A 237 0.17 -7.62 12.40
C ILE A 237 1.34 -8.18 11.60
N PRO A 238 2.13 -7.34 10.90
CA PRO A 238 3.37 -7.78 10.30
C PRO A 238 4.36 -8.12 11.42
N LEU A 239 4.78 -9.38 11.51
CA LEU A 239 5.71 -9.87 12.52
C LEU A 239 7.14 -9.70 12.04
N ILE A 240 7.91 -8.86 12.71
CA ILE A 240 9.31 -8.57 12.36
C ILE A 240 10.22 -9.09 13.47
N PRO A 241 11.13 -10.04 13.16
CA PRO A 241 11.96 -10.69 14.16
C PRO A 241 12.76 -9.71 15.02
N GLY A 242 12.62 -9.83 16.34
CA GLY A 242 13.30 -8.98 17.32
C GLY A 242 12.83 -7.53 17.39
N ILE A 243 11.78 -7.16 16.67
CA ILE A 243 11.22 -5.79 16.68
C ILE A 243 9.84 -5.79 17.34
N ASN A 244 8.88 -6.55 16.79
CA ASN A 244 7.50 -6.58 17.28
C ASN A 244 6.93 -7.99 17.47
N ASP A 245 7.75 -9.03 17.33
CA ASP A 245 7.36 -10.42 17.55
C ASP A 245 7.66 -10.92 18.99
N THR A 246 8.03 -10.02 19.90
CA THR A 246 8.24 -10.35 21.31
C THR A 246 6.90 -10.52 22.03
N GLU A 247 6.86 -11.39 23.06
CA GLU A 247 5.66 -11.61 23.87
C GLU A 247 5.10 -10.31 24.45
N ASP A 248 5.97 -9.42 24.98
CA ASP A 248 5.58 -8.13 25.57
C ASP A 248 4.91 -7.20 24.54
N GLU A 249 5.48 -7.10 23.35
CA GLU A 249 4.93 -6.23 22.30
C GLU A 249 3.62 -6.79 21.74
N LEU A 250 3.52 -8.09 21.53
CA LEU A 250 2.30 -8.73 21.07
C LEU A 250 1.15 -8.58 22.09
N ARG A 251 1.45 -8.65 23.41
CA ARG A 251 0.47 -8.35 24.47
C ARG A 251 -0.04 -6.92 24.37
N LYS A 252 0.84 -5.95 24.24
CA LYS A 252 0.46 -4.53 24.10
C LYS A 252 -0.36 -4.29 22.84
N ILE A 253 -0.02 -4.93 21.73
CA ILE A 253 -0.82 -4.84 20.49
C ILE A 253 -2.22 -5.41 20.72
N ALA A 254 -2.33 -6.60 21.36
CA ALA A 254 -3.61 -7.21 21.67
C ALA A 254 -4.45 -6.35 22.63
N GLU A 255 -3.83 -5.69 23.59
CA GLU A 255 -4.48 -4.72 24.49
C GLU A 255 -5.02 -3.52 23.73
N ILE A 256 -4.22 -2.92 22.82
CA ILE A 256 -4.70 -1.83 21.94
C ILE A 256 -5.93 -2.28 21.15
N VAL A 257 -5.92 -3.47 20.57
CA VAL A 257 -7.07 -3.98 19.81
C VAL A 257 -8.27 -4.15 20.74
N SER A 258 -8.10 -4.79 21.90
CA SER A 258 -9.18 -5.03 22.88
C SER A 258 -9.82 -3.75 23.40
N GLU A 259 -9.02 -2.70 23.61
CA GLU A 259 -9.51 -1.41 24.13
C GLU A 259 -10.24 -0.56 23.07
N ASN A 260 -9.98 -0.80 21.79
CA ASN A 260 -10.45 0.05 20.71
C ASN A 260 -11.47 -0.60 19.78
N VAL A 261 -11.71 -1.91 19.92
CA VAL A 261 -12.63 -2.68 19.09
C VAL A 261 -13.63 -3.44 19.97
N GLU A 262 -14.88 -3.01 19.99
CA GLU A 262 -15.93 -3.56 20.86
C GLU A 262 -16.44 -4.96 20.46
N LYS A 263 -16.20 -5.39 19.23
CA LYS A 263 -16.69 -6.66 18.67
C LYS A 263 -15.56 -7.67 18.48
N PRO A 264 -15.86 -8.97 18.52
CA PRO A 264 -14.87 -9.95 18.09
C PRO A 264 -14.34 -9.59 16.70
N VAL A 265 -13.04 -9.57 16.57
CA VAL A 265 -12.33 -9.23 15.34
C VAL A 265 -11.32 -10.33 15.03
N LYS A 266 -11.13 -10.59 13.74
CA LYS A 266 -10.10 -11.50 13.27
C LYS A 266 -8.75 -10.79 13.24
N VAL A 267 -7.70 -11.50 13.63
CA VAL A 267 -6.31 -11.04 13.59
C VAL A 267 -5.51 -11.93 12.65
N ASN A 268 -4.82 -11.34 11.70
CA ASN A 268 -3.91 -12.04 10.80
C ASN A 268 -2.46 -11.67 11.14
N LEU A 269 -1.67 -12.66 11.50
CA LEU A 269 -0.23 -12.53 11.68
C LEU A 269 0.46 -12.71 10.33
N LEU A 270 1.26 -11.74 9.94
CA LEU A 270 1.97 -11.74 8.66
C LEU A 270 3.46 -11.98 8.92
N PRO A 271 3.97 -13.22 8.73
CA PRO A 271 5.38 -13.54 8.95
C PRO A 271 6.30 -12.68 8.10
N TYR A 272 7.46 -12.33 8.66
CA TYR A 272 8.47 -11.59 7.93
C TYR A 272 8.97 -12.34 6.69
N HIS A 273 9.14 -11.61 5.59
CA HIS A 273 9.74 -12.13 4.36
C HIS A 273 10.66 -11.10 3.69
N LYS A 274 11.62 -11.59 2.91
CA LYS A 274 12.68 -10.77 2.27
C LYS A 274 12.30 -10.26 0.86
N PHE A 275 11.05 -10.37 0.42
CA PHE A 275 10.63 -10.06 -0.96
C PHE A 275 10.86 -8.61 -1.37
N GLY A 276 10.92 -7.68 -0.42
CA GLY A 276 11.18 -6.26 -0.67
C GLY A 276 12.63 -5.95 -1.06
N MET A 277 13.63 -6.73 -0.62
CA MET A 277 15.05 -6.38 -0.70
C MET A 277 15.52 -6.03 -2.11
N GLY A 278 15.16 -6.85 -3.11
CA GLY A 278 15.52 -6.58 -4.50
C GLY A 278 14.93 -5.29 -5.07
N LYS A 279 13.78 -4.85 -4.55
CA LYS A 279 13.14 -3.61 -4.97
C LYS A 279 13.88 -2.38 -4.41
N TYR A 280 14.46 -2.48 -3.21
CA TYR A 280 15.32 -1.43 -2.66
C TYR A 280 16.53 -1.19 -3.55
N GLN A 281 17.23 -2.27 -3.95
CA GLN A 281 18.36 -2.19 -4.87
C GLN A 281 17.97 -1.54 -6.20
N MET A 282 16.81 -1.92 -6.78
CA MET A 282 16.30 -1.33 -8.02
C MET A 282 16.01 0.18 -7.92
N LEU A 283 15.81 0.69 -6.70
CA LEU A 283 15.49 2.10 -6.40
C LEU A 283 16.70 2.87 -5.85
N ASP A 284 17.89 2.27 -5.81
CA ASP A 284 19.10 2.83 -5.21
C ASP A 284 18.86 3.20 -3.72
N ARG A 285 18.18 2.32 -2.99
CA ARG A 285 17.85 2.50 -1.57
C ARG A 285 18.47 1.40 -0.74
N GLU A 286 18.86 1.74 0.47
CA GLU A 286 19.35 0.78 1.46
C GLU A 286 18.17 0.10 2.18
N TYR A 287 18.25 -1.23 2.34
CA TYR A 287 17.34 -1.99 3.17
C TYR A 287 17.86 -2.03 4.61
N GLN A 288 17.13 -1.43 5.54
CA GLN A 288 17.62 -1.11 6.88
C GLN A 288 17.81 -2.32 7.82
N LEU A 289 17.08 -3.43 7.57
CA LEU A 289 17.10 -4.57 8.47
C LEU A 289 18.22 -5.59 8.17
N GLY A 290 18.98 -5.40 7.09
CA GLY A 290 19.99 -6.34 6.67
C GLY A 290 19.43 -7.75 6.43
N GLU A 291 20.17 -8.77 6.86
CA GLU A 291 19.77 -10.17 6.75
C GLU A 291 19.16 -10.65 8.09
N LEU A 292 17.84 -10.45 8.24
CA LEU A 292 17.10 -11.08 9.33
C LEU A 292 16.64 -12.49 8.92
N ASP A 293 16.71 -13.43 9.86
CA ASP A 293 16.06 -14.72 9.68
C ASP A 293 14.56 -14.60 9.86
N THR A 294 13.80 -15.42 9.14
CA THR A 294 12.36 -15.50 9.31
C THR A 294 12.00 -16.26 10.59
N GLN A 295 10.82 -16.03 11.15
CA GLN A 295 10.35 -16.78 12.31
C GLN A 295 10.24 -18.28 12.00
N THR A 296 10.52 -19.10 13.00
CA THR A 296 10.22 -20.54 12.95
C THR A 296 8.72 -20.79 13.10
N LYS A 297 8.29 -22.00 12.72
CA LYS A 297 6.87 -22.40 12.89
C LYS A 297 6.43 -22.35 14.35
N ASP A 298 7.32 -22.71 15.28
CA ASP A 298 7.03 -22.72 16.70
C ASP A 298 6.83 -21.29 17.23
N GLN A 299 7.71 -20.36 16.87
CA GLN A 299 7.56 -18.93 17.20
C GLN A 299 6.26 -18.34 16.66
N LEU A 300 5.88 -18.66 15.43
CA LEU A 300 4.61 -18.21 14.85
C LEU A 300 3.41 -18.82 15.59
N GLN A 301 3.50 -20.08 16.01
CA GLN A 301 2.43 -20.73 16.76
C GLN A 301 2.30 -20.16 18.17
N GLU A 302 3.41 -19.83 18.84
CA GLU A 302 3.42 -19.15 20.13
C GLU A 302 2.78 -17.76 20.04
N ALA A 303 3.16 -16.97 19.02
CA ALA A 303 2.55 -15.68 18.75
C ALA A 303 1.02 -15.79 18.50
N LYS A 304 0.60 -16.78 17.72
CA LYS A 304 -0.82 -17.07 17.48
C LYS A 304 -1.56 -17.40 18.78
N GLN A 305 -1.05 -18.31 19.58
CA GLN A 305 -1.66 -18.69 20.86
C GLN A 305 -1.77 -17.50 21.82
N LEU A 306 -0.79 -16.62 21.83
CA LEU A 306 -0.84 -15.42 22.62
C LEU A 306 -2.00 -14.51 22.20
N ILE A 307 -2.14 -14.23 20.91
CA ILE A 307 -3.24 -13.41 20.38
C ILE A 307 -4.60 -14.06 20.66
N GLU A 308 -4.72 -15.38 20.47
CA GLU A 308 -5.93 -16.15 20.77
C GLU A 308 -6.30 -16.10 22.27
N SER A 309 -5.32 -15.97 23.17
CA SER A 309 -5.56 -15.85 24.62
C SER A 309 -6.34 -14.60 25.03
N TYR A 310 -6.38 -13.58 24.14
CA TYR A 310 -7.20 -12.36 24.27
C TYR A 310 -8.62 -12.51 23.70
N GLY A 311 -8.98 -13.71 23.21
CA GLY A 311 -10.31 -14.01 22.65
C GLY A 311 -10.47 -13.65 21.19
N PHE A 312 -9.39 -13.39 20.47
CA PHE A 312 -9.41 -13.14 19.02
C PHE A 312 -9.35 -14.46 18.23
N GLU A 313 -10.00 -14.49 17.07
CA GLU A 313 -9.70 -15.48 16.04
C GLU A 313 -8.39 -15.08 15.36
N CYS A 314 -7.40 -15.96 15.33
CA CYS A 314 -6.09 -15.64 14.80
C CYS A 314 -5.64 -16.61 13.71
N ASP A 315 -5.22 -16.06 12.56
CA ASP A 315 -4.60 -16.83 11.47
C ASP A 315 -3.18 -16.36 11.20
N ILE A 316 -2.36 -17.27 10.69
CA ILE A 316 -1.02 -16.97 10.17
C ILE A 316 -1.16 -16.97 8.64
N GLU A 317 -0.97 -15.80 8.01
CA GLU A 317 -1.01 -15.65 6.55
C GLU A 317 0.42 -15.56 5.99
N GLY A 318 0.77 -16.42 5.04
CA GLY A 318 2.09 -16.41 4.40
C GLY A 318 2.29 -17.54 3.42
#